data_d7f6fa221f171f015a627c6d0d691a7b
#
_entry.id   d7f6fa221f171f015a627c6d0d691a7b
#
_cell.length_a   1.000
_cell.length_b   1.000
_cell.length_c   1.000
_cell.angle_alpha   90.00
_cell.angle_beta   90.00
_cell.angle_gamma   90.00
#
_symmetry.space_group_name_H-M   'P 1'
#
loop_
_entity.id
_entity.type
_entity.pdbx_description
1 polymer ?
#
loop_
_entity_poly.entity_id
_entity_poly.type
_entity_poly.pdbx_seq_one_letter_code
_entity_poly.pdbx_strand_id
1 'polypeptide(L)'
;MQDLKYEEFPNQDIKTNSLVVLLHGIGADAFDLIPLAKHWSITLKKTKFYSLHAPYPYNLAPFGRQWFNLEDRDQTRILKEIDLVKPIVLTFLKRKVKDHNLNYKDLILVGFSQGT
;
A
#
# COMPACT_ATOMS: atom_id res chain seq x y z
N MET A 1 17.40 2.74 3.25
CA MET A 1 16.17 2.63 2.44
C MET A 1 15.00 3.19 3.21
N GLN A 2 14.13 3.92 2.54
CA GLN A 2 12.97 4.55 3.15
C GLN A 2 11.93 3.52 3.59
N ASP A 3 11.48 3.60 4.85
CA ASP A 3 10.37 2.78 5.34
C ASP A 3 9.05 3.46 5.05
N LEU A 4 8.08 2.70 4.54
CA LEU A 4 6.75 3.21 4.27
C LEU A 4 5.95 3.28 5.56
N LYS A 5 5.25 4.38 5.76
CA LYS A 5 4.22 4.48 6.80
C LYS A 5 2.95 3.80 6.32
N TYR A 6 2.17 3.30 7.24
CA TYR A 6 0.96 2.55 6.91
C TYR A 6 -0.08 2.63 8.01
N GLU A 7 -1.31 2.33 7.64
CA GLU A 7 -2.40 2.07 8.57
C GLU A 7 -2.77 0.59 8.48
N GLU A 8 -3.25 0.00 9.56
CA GLU A 8 -3.55 -1.42 9.58
C GLU A 8 -4.95 -1.70 10.13
N PHE A 9 -5.52 -2.82 9.70
CA PHE A 9 -6.80 -3.28 10.22
C PHE A 9 -6.84 -4.83 10.17
N PRO A 10 -7.28 -5.51 11.24
CA PRO A 10 -7.53 -4.94 12.56
C PRO A 10 -6.24 -4.42 13.21
N ASN A 11 -6.38 -3.49 14.14
CA ASN A 11 -5.24 -2.83 14.79
C ASN A 11 -4.66 -3.63 15.95
N GLN A 12 -5.21 -4.79 16.23
CA GLN A 12 -4.70 -5.72 17.23
C GLN A 12 -4.16 -6.99 16.58
N ASP A 13 -3.36 -7.74 17.32
CA ASP A 13 -2.85 -9.02 16.83
C ASP A 13 -3.97 -10.03 16.70
N ILE A 14 -4.03 -10.67 15.55
CA ILE A 14 -4.95 -11.77 15.26
C ILE A 14 -4.17 -12.92 14.65
N LYS A 15 -4.70 -14.13 14.77
CA LYS A 15 -4.16 -15.25 14.01
C LYS A 15 -4.44 -15.01 12.53
N THR A 16 -3.39 -14.78 11.75
CA THR A 16 -3.47 -14.34 10.36
C THR A 16 -3.03 -15.47 9.43
N ASN A 17 -3.83 -15.76 8.41
CA ASN A 17 -3.46 -16.70 7.35
C ASN A 17 -3.38 -16.07 5.97
N SER A 18 -3.73 -14.80 5.83
CA SER A 18 -3.55 -14.03 4.58
C SER A 18 -3.36 -12.56 4.88
N LEU A 19 -2.69 -11.87 3.95
CA LEU A 19 -2.45 -10.44 4.00
C LEU A 19 -3.05 -9.77 2.78
N VAL A 20 -3.68 -8.61 2.98
CA VAL A 20 -4.10 -7.72 1.89
C VAL A 20 -3.36 -6.40 2.07
N VAL A 21 -2.66 -5.97 1.03
CA VAL A 21 -1.95 -4.69 1.02
C VAL A 21 -2.62 -3.77 0.01
N LEU A 22 -3.00 -2.59 0.48
CA LEU A 22 -3.79 -1.62 -0.26
C LEU A 22 -2.92 -0.43 -0.64
N LEU A 23 -2.98 -0.02 -1.91
CA LEU A 23 -2.20 1.07 -2.48
C LEU A 23 -3.14 2.13 -3.03
N HIS A 24 -3.20 3.29 -2.39
CA HIS A 24 -4.13 4.36 -2.74
C HIS A 24 -3.76 5.08 -4.05
N GLY A 25 -4.70 5.88 -4.56
CA GLY A 25 -4.47 6.73 -5.74
C GLY A 25 -3.76 8.03 -5.40
N ILE A 26 -3.37 8.75 -6.43
CA ILE A 26 -2.71 10.06 -6.27
C ILE A 26 -3.66 11.04 -5.56
N GLY A 27 -3.13 11.80 -4.63
CA GLY A 27 -3.90 12.79 -3.87
C GLY A 27 -4.66 12.25 -2.69
N ALA A 28 -4.69 10.92 -2.51
CA ALA A 28 -5.26 10.26 -1.35
C ALA A 28 -4.15 9.86 -0.36
N ASP A 29 -4.47 9.04 0.61
CA ASP A 29 -3.52 8.48 1.56
C ASP A 29 -4.02 7.11 2.06
N ALA A 30 -3.28 6.53 3.01
CA ALA A 30 -3.62 5.19 3.52
C ALA A 30 -4.99 5.14 4.21
N PHE A 31 -5.44 6.24 4.82
CA PHE A 31 -6.74 6.26 5.50
C PHE A 31 -7.91 6.09 4.53
N ASP A 32 -7.73 6.50 3.28
CA ASP A 32 -8.78 6.45 2.27
C ASP A 32 -9.30 5.04 2.01
N LEU A 33 -8.43 4.03 2.14
CA LEU A 33 -8.78 2.64 1.86
C LEU A 33 -9.08 1.80 3.11
N ILE A 34 -8.93 2.36 4.31
CA ILE A 34 -9.24 1.63 5.55
C ILE A 34 -10.72 1.24 5.65
N PRO A 35 -11.70 2.08 5.24
CA PRO A 35 -13.10 1.65 5.22
C PRO A 35 -13.34 0.41 4.36
N LEU A 36 -12.60 0.27 3.25
CA LEU A 36 -12.66 -0.90 2.39
C LEU A 36 -12.13 -2.15 3.12
N ALA A 37 -11.03 -2.01 3.85
CA ALA A 37 -10.48 -3.09 4.68
C ALA A 37 -11.50 -3.55 5.72
N LYS A 38 -12.15 -2.61 6.40
CA LYS A 38 -13.18 -2.93 7.40
C LYS A 38 -14.34 -3.69 6.78
N HIS A 39 -14.79 -3.28 5.60
CA HIS A 39 -15.87 -3.95 4.90
C HIS A 39 -15.49 -5.38 4.51
N TRP A 40 -14.32 -5.56 3.90
CA TRP A 40 -13.86 -6.87 3.46
C TRP A 40 -13.54 -7.81 4.62
N SER A 41 -13.14 -7.28 5.77
CA SER A 41 -12.83 -8.09 6.95
C SER A 41 -14.03 -8.87 7.49
N ILE A 42 -15.24 -8.44 7.15
CA ILE A 42 -16.48 -9.16 7.52
C ILE A 42 -16.45 -10.57 6.96
N THR A 43 -15.96 -10.74 5.73
CA THR A 43 -15.84 -12.03 5.05
C THR A 43 -14.47 -12.67 5.24
N LEU A 44 -13.41 -11.86 5.20
CA LEU A 44 -12.01 -12.32 5.27
C LEU A 44 -11.52 -12.29 6.72
N LYS A 45 -11.96 -13.25 7.53
CA LYS A 45 -11.83 -13.23 8.99
C LYS A 45 -10.41 -13.34 9.53
N LYS A 46 -9.54 -14.09 8.86
CA LYS A 46 -8.15 -14.31 9.31
C LYS A 46 -7.17 -13.54 8.43
N THR A 47 -7.57 -12.34 8.03
CA THR A 47 -6.83 -11.49 7.12
C THR A 47 -6.40 -10.21 7.83
N LYS A 48 -5.13 -9.87 7.70
CA LYS A 48 -4.58 -8.60 8.15
C LYS A 48 -4.47 -7.68 6.93
N PHE A 49 -4.98 -6.46 7.06
CA PHE A 49 -4.94 -5.45 6.01
C PHE A 49 -3.90 -4.39 6.35
N TYR A 50 -3.06 -4.06 5.40
CA TYR A 50 -2.11 -2.95 5.50
C TYR A 50 -2.42 -1.98 4.36
N SER A 51 -2.78 -0.76 4.72
CA SER A 51 -2.96 0.32 3.75
C SER A 51 -1.74 1.21 3.81
N LEU A 52 -1.00 1.33 2.72
CA LEU A 52 0.27 2.04 2.68
C LEU A 52 0.05 3.51 2.35
N HIS A 53 0.83 4.38 3.02
CA HIS A 53 0.99 5.76 2.59
C HIS A 53 2.07 5.81 1.51
N ALA A 54 1.74 6.39 0.35
CA ALA A 54 2.73 6.62 -0.69
C ALA A 54 3.86 7.51 -0.16
N PRO A 55 5.11 7.36 -0.66
CA PRO A 55 6.27 7.99 -0.04
C PRO A 55 6.38 9.49 -0.24
N TYR A 56 5.70 10.07 -1.23
CA TYR A 56 5.89 11.47 -1.59
C TYR A 56 4.62 12.31 -1.35
N PRO A 57 4.77 13.58 -0.90
CA PRO A 57 3.62 14.48 -0.78
C PRO A 57 3.09 14.85 -2.17
N TYR A 58 1.79 15.14 -2.25
CA TYR A 58 1.15 15.64 -3.46
C TYR A 58 0.80 17.11 -3.27
N ASN A 59 1.36 17.97 -4.11
CA ASN A 59 1.29 19.43 -3.92
C ASN A 59 -0.10 20.02 -4.07
N LEU A 60 -1.00 19.34 -4.79
CA LEU A 60 -2.33 19.86 -5.09
C LEU A 60 -3.39 19.46 -4.07
N ALA A 61 -3.03 18.70 -3.03
CA ALA A 61 -3.95 18.31 -1.97
C ALA A 61 -3.21 18.37 -0.62
N PRO A 62 -3.78 19.02 0.42
CA PRO A 62 -3.07 19.33 1.67
C PRO A 62 -2.47 18.12 2.39
N PHE A 63 -3.15 16.99 2.40
CA PHE A 63 -2.68 15.76 3.05
C PHE A 63 -2.48 14.62 2.06
N GLY A 64 -2.62 14.91 0.77
CA GLY A 64 -2.51 13.92 -0.28
C GLY A 64 -1.08 13.47 -0.51
N ARG A 65 -0.96 12.23 -0.99
CA ARG A 65 0.33 11.63 -1.28
C ARG A 65 0.33 11.05 -2.70
N GLN A 66 1.52 10.73 -3.18
CA GLN A 66 1.68 10.16 -4.52
C GLN A 66 2.80 9.14 -4.54
N TRP A 67 2.66 8.15 -5.40
CA TRP A 67 3.68 7.14 -5.62
C TRP A 67 4.78 7.63 -6.55
N PHE A 68 4.41 8.48 -7.50
CA PHE A 68 5.32 9.14 -8.41
C PHE A 68 4.68 10.41 -8.95
N ASN A 69 5.50 11.32 -9.51
CA ASN A 69 5.04 12.61 -9.99
C ASN A 69 4.41 12.48 -11.39
N LEU A 70 3.20 13.03 -11.59
CA LEU A 70 2.49 13.06 -12.87
C LEU A 70 2.44 14.44 -13.53
N GLU A 71 3.12 15.45 -12.98
CA GLU A 71 3.16 16.78 -13.60
C GLU A 71 3.78 16.73 -15.00
N ASP A 72 4.85 15.97 -15.16
CA ASP A 72 5.43 15.64 -16.45
C ASP A 72 4.99 14.23 -16.82
N ARG A 73 4.27 14.11 -17.93
CA ARG A 73 3.73 12.83 -18.37
C ARG A 73 4.62 12.10 -19.38
N ASP A 74 5.91 12.42 -19.42
CA ASP A 74 6.86 11.66 -20.21
C ASP A 74 6.97 10.23 -19.68
N GLN A 75 6.65 9.25 -20.52
CA GLN A 75 6.61 7.84 -20.12
C GLN A 75 7.96 7.32 -19.63
N THR A 76 9.04 7.77 -20.23
CA THR A 76 10.39 7.33 -19.82
C THR A 76 10.67 7.76 -18.38
N ARG A 77 10.32 9.01 -18.04
CA ARG A 77 10.49 9.53 -16.68
C ARG A 77 9.60 8.82 -15.68
N ILE A 78 8.33 8.58 -16.04
CA ILE A 78 7.38 7.87 -15.18
C ILE A 78 7.89 6.46 -14.87
N LEU A 79 8.39 5.74 -15.90
CA LEU A 79 8.95 4.39 -15.69
C LEU A 79 10.14 4.41 -14.74
N LYS A 80 11.02 5.41 -14.85
CA LYS A 80 12.15 5.55 -13.93
C LYS A 80 11.69 5.78 -12.50
N GLU A 81 10.68 6.62 -12.28
CA GLU A 81 10.15 6.88 -10.94
C GLU A 81 9.47 5.64 -10.36
N ILE A 82 8.75 4.88 -11.17
CA ILE A 82 8.17 3.61 -10.75
C ILE A 82 9.27 2.64 -10.32
N ASP A 83 10.36 2.57 -11.09
CA ASP A 83 11.49 1.72 -10.74
C ASP A 83 12.17 2.14 -9.43
N LEU A 84 12.07 3.41 -9.04
CA LEU A 84 12.59 3.89 -7.75
C LEU A 84 11.68 3.53 -6.58
N VAL A 85 10.37 3.56 -6.77
CA VAL A 85 9.41 3.28 -5.69
C VAL A 85 9.16 1.78 -5.51
N LYS A 86 9.27 1.01 -6.57
CA LYS A 86 9.00 -0.44 -6.54
C LYS A 86 9.79 -1.19 -5.47
N PRO A 87 11.12 -1.03 -5.34
CA PRO A 87 11.86 -1.74 -4.29
C PRO A 87 11.46 -1.33 -2.88
N ILE A 88 10.98 -0.11 -2.67
CA ILE A 88 10.49 0.34 -1.36
C ILE A 88 9.25 -0.47 -0.98
N VAL A 89 8.31 -0.62 -1.90
CA VAL A 89 7.09 -1.41 -1.69
C VAL A 89 7.46 -2.89 -1.49
N LEU A 90 8.32 -3.44 -2.35
CA LEU A 90 8.73 -4.84 -2.25
C LEU A 90 9.40 -5.16 -0.91
N THR A 91 10.22 -4.26 -0.38
CA THR A 91 10.84 -4.43 0.93
C THR A 91 9.78 -4.52 2.03
N PHE A 92 8.76 -3.66 1.97
CA PHE A 92 7.64 -3.71 2.91
C PHE A 92 6.91 -5.07 2.83
N LEU A 93 6.58 -5.51 1.62
CA LEU A 93 5.87 -6.76 1.41
C LEU A 93 6.64 -7.96 1.94
N LYS A 94 7.93 -8.04 1.64
CA LYS A 94 8.81 -9.12 2.14
C LYS A 94 8.84 -9.16 3.66
N ARG A 95 8.95 -7.99 4.30
CA ARG A 95 8.98 -7.88 5.76
C ARG A 95 7.68 -8.38 6.37
N LYS A 96 6.52 -7.96 5.84
CA LYS A 96 5.22 -8.34 6.40
C LYS A 96 4.91 -9.82 6.19
N VAL A 97 5.22 -10.36 5.03
CA VAL A 97 5.08 -11.80 4.78
C VAL A 97 5.91 -12.60 5.80
N LYS A 98 7.14 -12.18 6.05
CA LYS A 98 8.02 -12.82 7.02
C LYS A 98 7.50 -12.66 8.45
N ASP A 99 7.08 -11.46 8.84
CA ASP A 99 6.59 -11.16 10.19
C ASP A 99 5.38 -12.03 10.56
N HIS A 100 4.52 -12.33 9.59
CA HIS A 100 3.34 -13.17 9.79
C HIS A 100 3.59 -14.65 9.52
N ASN A 101 4.83 -15.01 9.20
CA ASN A 101 5.22 -16.39 8.87
C ASN A 101 4.37 -16.99 7.75
N LEU A 102 4.15 -16.20 6.70
CA LEU A 102 3.35 -16.56 5.53
C LEU A 102 4.23 -16.68 4.29
N ASN A 103 3.62 -17.02 3.17
CA ASN A 103 4.26 -17.08 1.85
C ASN A 103 3.62 -16.05 0.92
N TYR A 104 4.26 -15.75 -0.21
CA TYR A 104 3.70 -14.80 -1.18
C TYR A 104 2.35 -15.23 -1.74
N LYS A 105 2.07 -16.53 -1.79
CA LYS A 105 0.74 -17.04 -2.21
C LYS A 105 -0.39 -16.58 -1.28
N ASP A 106 -0.05 -16.18 -0.06
CA ASP A 106 -1.01 -15.71 0.96
C ASP A 106 -1.20 -14.19 0.91
N LEU A 107 -0.52 -13.51 -0.01
CA LEU A 107 -0.52 -12.06 -0.16
C LEU A 107 -1.38 -11.64 -1.34
N ILE A 108 -2.28 -10.67 -1.09
CA ILE A 108 -3.11 -10.05 -2.12
C ILE A 108 -2.76 -8.56 -2.17
N LEU A 109 -2.46 -8.06 -3.37
CA LEU A 109 -2.24 -6.65 -3.61
C LEU A 109 -3.48 -6.03 -4.24
N VAL A 110 -3.90 -4.88 -3.72
CA VAL A 110 -5.00 -4.11 -4.28
C VAL A 110 -4.50 -2.70 -4.55
N GLY A 111 -4.45 -2.33 -5.83
CA GLY A 111 -4.07 -0.99 -6.25
C GLY A 111 -5.27 -0.23 -6.77
N PHE A 112 -5.34 1.05 -6.44
CA PHE A 112 -6.38 1.95 -6.91
C PHE A 112 -5.73 3.10 -7.68
N SER A 113 -6.12 3.31 -8.95
CA SER A 113 -5.60 4.38 -9.81
C SER A 113 -4.07 4.35 -9.86
N GLN A 114 -3.37 5.39 -9.39
CA GLN A 114 -1.91 5.44 -9.40
C GLN A 114 -1.27 4.30 -8.60
N GLY A 115 -1.94 3.78 -7.58
CA GLY A 115 -1.46 2.64 -6.80
C GLY A 115 -1.41 1.33 -7.59
N THR A 116 -2.12 1.29 -8.72
CA THR A 116 -2.13 0.12 -9.59
C THR A 116 -0.76 -0.18 -10.19
#